data_185cbd2f06bbf65867e187033cc3101e
#
_entry.id   185cbd2f06bbf65867e187033cc3101e
#
_cell.length_a   1.000
_cell.length_b   1.000
_cell.length_c   1.000
_cell.angle_alpha   90.00
_cell.angle_beta   90.00
_cell.angle_gamma   90.00
#
_symmetry.space_group_name_H-M   'P 1'
#
loop_
_entity.id
_entity.type
_entity.pdbx_description
1 polymer ?
#
loop_
_entity_poly.entity_id
_entity_poly.type
_entity_poly.pdbx_seq_one_letter_code
_entity_poly.pdbx_strand_id
1 'polypeptide(L)'
;MNVNELTKEKWLMANFPEWGTWLNEEIEEEVVAPGTFAMWWLGCTGLWVKSEGDANICIDFWTKAGKRSKKNKLMALQHQHQRMIGCVAMQPNLRYSPGVLDPWEIKKVDAILATHDHGDHIDEYVAAAVLKNCDESVKFIGPEAC
;
A
#
# COMPACT_ATOMS: atom_id res chain seq x y z
N MET A 1 2.18 -36.47 8.06
CA MET A 1 1.55 -35.14 8.02
C MET A 1 0.04 -35.35 7.95
N ASN A 2 -0.71 -34.81 8.88
CA ASN A 2 -2.17 -34.96 8.90
C ASN A 2 -2.77 -33.75 8.13
N VAL A 3 -3.42 -34.03 7.00
CA VAL A 3 -4.01 -32.99 6.13
C VAL A 3 -5.05 -32.14 6.87
N ASN A 4 -5.76 -32.73 7.84
CA ASN A 4 -6.77 -32.03 8.63
C ASN A 4 -6.20 -30.97 9.59
N GLU A 5 -4.89 -30.98 9.81
CA GLU A 5 -4.20 -29.98 10.62
C GLU A 5 -3.65 -28.82 9.80
N LEU A 6 -3.73 -28.90 8.46
CA LEU A 6 -3.31 -27.83 7.55
C LEU A 6 -4.46 -26.83 7.38
N THR A 7 -4.37 -25.71 8.08
CA THR A 7 -5.35 -24.64 8.00
C THR A 7 -4.80 -23.46 7.21
N LYS A 8 -5.69 -22.58 6.78
CA LYS A 8 -5.32 -21.33 6.12
C LYS A 8 -4.42 -20.47 7.00
N GLU A 9 -4.72 -20.42 8.29
CA GLU A 9 -3.93 -19.67 9.28
C GLU A 9 -2.50 -20.22 9.38
N LYS A 10 -2.36 -21.56 9.45
CA LYS A 10 -1.04 -22.20 9.46
C LYS A 10 -0.27 -21.93 8.17
N TRP A 11 -0.95 -21.95 7.03
CA TRP A 11 -0.32 -21.59 5.76
C TRP A 11 0.16 -20.14 5.74
N LEU A 12 -0.66 -19.20 6.19
CA LEU A 12 -0.28 -17.78 6.29
C LEU A 12 0.94 -17.61 7.20
N MET A 13 0.93 -18.19 8.40
CA MET A 13 2.03 -18.10 9.36
C MET A 13 3.32 -18.76 8.87
N ALA A 14 3.22 -19.82 8.07
CA ALA A 14 4.39 -20.49 7.52
C ALA A 14 5.04 -19.75 6.34
N ASN A 15 4.23 -19.05 5.54
CA ASN A 15 4.71 -18.35 4.34
C ASN A 15 5.00 -16.87 4.56
N PHE A 16 4.37 -16.25 5.57
CA PHE A 16 4.46 -14.82 5.84
C PHE A 16 4.61 -14.53 7.33
N PRO A 17 5.63 -15.14 8.02
CA PRO A 17 5.75 -15.06 9.48
C PRO A 17 6.02 -13.63 9.98
N GLU A 18 6.65 -12.79 9.18
CA GLU A 18 7.04 -11.41 9.51
C GLU A 18 6.43 -10.41 8.53
N TRP A 19 5.27 -10.73 8.05
CA TRP A 19 4.62 -9.88 7.09
C TRP A 19 4.23 -8.53 7.69
N GLY A 20 4.63 -7.46 7.03
CA GLY A 20 4.41 -6.10 7.46
C GLY A 20 5.65 -5.41 8.05
N THR A 21 6.61 -6.17 8.59
CA THR A 21 7.85 -5.59 9.15
C THR A 21 9.08 -5.81 8.28
N TRP A 22 9.17 -6.92 7.61
CA TRP A 22 10.34 -7.30 6.83
C TRP A 22 10.68 -6.28 5.73
N LEU A 23 9.68 -5.84 4.98
CA LEU A 23 9.90 -4.83 3.95
C LEU A 23 10.20 -3.45 4.54
N ASN A 24 9.66 -3.14 5.73
CA ASN A 24 10.01 -1.94 6.45
C ASN A 24 11.51 -1.91 6.78
N GLU A 25 12.04 -3.02 7.31
CA GLU A 25 13.45 -3.18 7.65
C GLU A 25 14.33 -3.11 6.40
N GLU A 26 13.95 -3.80 5.32
CA GLU A 26 14.66 -3.77 4.05
C GLU A 26 14.77 -2.34 3.50
N ILE A 27 13.68 -1.58 3.50
CA ILE A 27 13.68 -0.18 3.05
C ILE A 27 14.55 0.70 3.96
N GLU A 28 14.47 0.48 5.28
CA GLU A 28 15.24 1.26 6.25
C GLU A 28 16.75 1.03 6.07
N GLU A 29 17.16 -0.22 5.93
CA GLU A 29 18.57 -0.63 5.85
C GLU A 29 19.19 -0.43 4.47
N GLU A 30 18.40 -0.28 3.40
CA GLU A 30 18.91 -0.13 2.04
C GLU A 30 19.82 1.09 1.91
N VAL A 31 21.04 0.85 1.43
CA VAL A 31 22.02 1.88 1.10
C VAL A 31 22.08 2.05 -0.41
N VAL A 32 21.44 3.10 -0.91
CA VAL A 32 21.35 3.37 -2.35
C VAL A 32 22.68 3.85 -2.90
N ALA A 33 23.15 3.18 -3.95
CA ALA A 33 24.44 3.52 -4.59
C ALA A 33 24.39 4.89 -5.29
N PRO A 34 25.51 5.63 -5.34
CA PRO A 34 25.57 6.93 -6.00
C PRO A 34 25.10 6.91 -7.45
N GLY A 35 24.29 7.89 -7.83
CA GLY A 35 23.71 8.02 -9.16
C GLY A 35 22.56 7.05 -9.45
N THR A 36 22.05 6.35 -8.42
CA THR A 36 20.94 5.41 -8.55
C THR A 36 19.79 5.75 -7.60
N PHE A 37 18.74 4.97 -7.66
CA PHE A 37 17.66 4.93 -6.67
C PHE A 37 17.20 3.48 -6.48
N ALA A 38 16.65 3.19 -5.31
CA ALA A 38 15.96 1.92 -5.04
C ALA A 38 14.45 2.14 -5.16
N MET A 39 13.73 1.10 -5.59
CA MET A 39 12.29 1.16 -5.73
C MET A 39 11.67 -0.19 -5.35
N TRP A 40 10.64 -0.15 -4.51
CA TRP A 40 9.86 -1.32 -4.10
C TRP A 40 8.42 -1.16 -4.56
N TRP A 41 7.86 -2.23 -5.07
CA TRP A 41 6.44 -2.31 -5.37
C TRP A 41 5.67 -2.79 -4.14
N LEU A 42 4.77 -1.96 -3.65
CA LEU A 42 4.00 -2.22 -2.42
C LEU A 42 2.67 -2.93 -2.68
N GLY A 43 2.46 -3.36 -3.91
CA GLY A 43 1.18 -3.95 -4.36
C GLY A 43 0.19 -2.91 -4.85
N CYS A 44 -0.74 -3.34 -5.70
CA CYS A 44 -1.63 -2.47 -6.48
C CYS A 44 -0.79 -1.45 -7.27
N THR A 45 -1.01 -0.16 -7.08
CA THR A 45 -0.23 0.94 -7.67
C THR A 45 0.82 1.50 -6.73
N GLY A 46 0.91 0.98 -5.50
CA GLY A 46 1.80 1.48 -4.46
C GLY A 46 3.27 1.28 -4.78
N LEU A 47 4.06 2.33 -4.62
CA LEU A 47 5.51 2.32 -4.80
C LEU A 47 6.18 3.01 -3.62
N TRP A 48 7.37 2.52 -3.26
CA TRP A 48 8.31 3.24 -2.41
C TRP A 48 9.59 3.50 -3.20
N VAL A 49 10.07 4.73 -3.15
CA VAL A 49 11.30 5.15 -3.83
C VAL A 49 12.25 5.72 -2.80
N LYS A 50 13.50 5.26 -2.81
CA LYS A 50 14.59 5.77 -1.97
C LYS A 50 15.74 6.25 -2.84
N SER A 51 16.20 7.48 -2.61
CA SER A 51 17.31 8.06 -3.36
C SER A 51 18.67 7.80 -2.68
N GLU A 52 19.76 8.05 -3.39
CA GLU A 52 21.13 8.00 -2.83
C GLU A 52 21.34 8.94 -1.64
N GLY A 53 20.59 10.04 -1.57
CA GLY A 53 20.59 10.98 -0.47
C GLY A 53 19.65 10.60 0.68
N ASP A 54 19.15 9.37 0.67
CA ASP A 54 18.20 8.82 1.66
C ASP A 54 16.85 9.56 1.74
N ALA A 55 16.44 10.23 0.65
CA ALA A 55 15.07 10.72 0.53
C ALA A 55 14.13 9.56 0.21
N ASN A 56 13.07 9.44 1.00
CA ASN A 56 12.09 8.37 0.96
C ASN A 56 10.73 8.92 0.52
N ILE A 57 10.20 8.41 -0.58
CA ILE A 57 8.92 8.84 -1.17
C ILE A 57 8.00 7.63 -1.30
N CYS A 58 6.81 7.75 -0.73
CA CYS A 58 5.76 6.75 -0.83
C CYS A 58 4.67 7.24 -1.78
N ILE A 59 4.30 6.43 -2.78
CA ILE A 59 3.35 6.80 -3.84
C ILE A 59 2.19 5.80 -3.83
N ASP A 60 0.96 6.30 -3.81
CA ASP A 60 -0.27 5.50 -3.94
C ASP A 60 -0.34 4.26 -3.04
N PHE A 61 0.22 4.33 -1.85
CA PHE A 61 0.24 3.19 -0.94
C PHE A 61 -1.12 3.03 -0.24
N TRP A 62 -1.76 1.93 -0.54
CA TRP A 62 -3.06 1.55 -0.01
C TRP A 62 -3.01 0.18 0.67
N THR A 63 -3.36 0.12 1.94
CA THR A 63 -3.28 -1.08 2.77
C THR A 63 -4.59 -1.83 2.89
N LYS A 64 -5.71 -1.15 2.63
CA LYS A 64 -7.03 -1.72 2.87
C LYS A 64 -7.33 -2.91 1.97
N ALA A 65 -7.77 -3.99 2.58
CA ALA A 65 -8.43 -5.05 1.86
C ALA A 65 -9.85 -4.60 1.53
N GLY A 66 -10.17 -4.42 0.26
CA GLY A 66 -11.54 -4.13 -0.15
C GLY A 66 -12.51 -5.18 0.38
N LYS A 67 -13.61 -4.76 0.99
CA LYS A 67 -14.64 -5.69 1.47
C LYS A 67 -15.64 -5.97 0.36
N ARG A 68 -15.76 -7.23 -0.02
CA ARG A 68 -16.85 -7.69 -0.88
C ARG A 68 -18.15 -7.60 -0.11
N SER A 69 -19.02 -6.64 -0.44
CA SER A 69 -20.36 -6.58 0.12
C SER A 69 -21.36 -6.17 -0.95
N LYS A 70 -22.63 -6.60 -0.74
CA LYS A 70 -23.74 -6.15 -1.61
C LYS A 70 -23.92 -4.63 -1.62
N LYS A 71 -23.45 -3.93 -0.58
CA LYS A 71 -23.51 -2.47 -0.46
C LYS A 71 -22.43 -1.75 -1.27
N ASN A 72 -21.32 -2.42 -1.62
CA ASN A 72 -20.21 -1.82 -2.37
C ASN A 72 -20.44 -1.77 -3.89
N LYS A 73 -21.63 -2.09 -4.36
CA LYS A 73 -21.98 -1.96 -5.78
C LYS A 73 -21.78 -0.55 -6.33
N LEU A 74 -21.89 0.47 -5.47
CA LEU A 74 -21.71 1.87 -5.85
C LEU A 74 -20.25 2.24 -6.13
N MET A 75 -19.27 1.66 -5.43
CA MET A 75 -17.86 1.92 -5.70
C MET A 75 -17.46 1.47 -7.11
N ALA A 76 -17.93 0.30 -7.53
CA ALA A 76 -17.67 -0.20 -8.87
C ALA A 76 -18.33 0.66 -9.97
N LEU A 77 -19.44 1.34 -9.67
CA LEU A 77 -20.09 2.27 -10.61
C LEU A 77 -19.30 3.57 -10.81
N GLN A 78 -18.47 3.94 -9.87
CA GLN A 78 -17.66 5.17 -9.95
C GLN A 78 -16.38 4.98 -10.76
N HIS A 79 -15.91 3.74 -10.97
CA HIS A 79 -14.75 3.49 -11.81
C HIS A 79 -15.05 3.76 -13.28
N GLN A 80 -14.55 4.87 -13.78
CA GLN A 80 -14.71 5.31 -15.15
C GLN A 80 -14.26 4.24 -16.17
N HIS A 81 -13.20 3.50 -15.87
CA HIS A 81 -12.69 2.40 -16.68
C HIS A 81 -13.71 1.29 -16.90
N GLN A 82 -14.41 0.88 -15.86
CA GLN A 82 -15.43 -0.17 -15.97
C GLN A 82 -16.61 0.27 -16.82
N ARG A 83 -16.95 1.56 -16.81
CA ARG A 83 -17.98 2.12 -17.69
C ARG A 83 -17.51 2.19 -19.15
N MET A 84 -16.26 2.58 -19.37
CA MET A 84 -15.71 2.74 -20.72
C MET A 84 -15.55 1.42 -21.46
N ILE A 85 -15.20 0.35 -20.77
CA ILE A 85 -15.01 -0.98 -21.36
C ILE A 85 -16.30 -1.83 -21.35
N GLY A 86 -17.42 -1.26 -20.95
CA GLY A 86 -18.71 -1.97 -20.90
C GLY A 86 -18.74 -3.12 -19.90
N CYS A 87 -17.84 -3.12 -18.91
CA CYS A 87 -17.79 -4.15 -17.89
C CYS A 87 -18.97 -4.01 -16.93
N VAL A 88 -19.88 -4.97 -16.96
CA VAL A 88 -21.10 -4.95 -16.15
C VAL A 88 -20.87 -5.57 -14.76
N ALA A 89 -19.80 -6.31 -14.60
CA ALA A 89 -19.45 -6.95 -13.33
C ALA A 89 -18.83 -5.92 -12.38
N MET A 90 -19.65 -5.40 -11.52
CA MET A 90 -19.24 -4.47 -10.48
C MET A 90 -18.47 -5.21 -9.39
N GLN A 91 -17.16 -5.27 -9.54
CA GLN A 91 -16.29 -5.79 -8.50
C GLN A 91 -15.88 -4.62 -7.60
N PRO A 92 -15.95 -4.78 -6.28
CA PRO A 92 -15.31 -3.83 -5.40
C PRO A 92 -13.79 -3.87 -5.65
N ASN A 93 -13.10 -2.77 -5.42
CA ASN A 93 -11.64 -2.78 -5.38
C ASN A 93 -11.20 -3.76 -4.32
N LEU A 94 -10.72 -4.90 -4.78
CA LEU A 94 -10.18 -5.93 -3.91
C LEU A 94 -8.67 -5.88 -4.07
N ARG A 95 -7.99 -5.65 -2.96
CA ARG A 95 -6.57 -5.90 -2.91
C ARG A 95 -6.35 -7.41 -2.90
N TYR A 96 -5.79 -7.94 -3.97
CA TYR A 96 -5.42 -9.35 -4.07
C TYR A 96 -4.03 -9.61 -3.49
N SER A 97 -3.13 -8.64 -3.62
CA SER A 97 -1.85 -8.70 -2.93
C SER A 97 -2.04 -8.27 -1.48
N PRO A 98 -1.43 -8.98 -0.56
CA PRO A 98 -1.44 -8.60 0.84
C PRO A 98 -0.72 -7.27 1.08
N GLY A 99 -0.94 -6.66 2.24
CA GLY A 99 -0.12 -5.55 2.70
C GLY A 99 1.30 -6.06 2.97
N VAL A 100 2.28 -5.50 2.27
CA VAL A 100 3.68 -5.93 2.37
C VAL A 100 4.51 -5.01 3.27
N LEU A 101 3.94 -3.90 3.67
CA LEU A 101 4.55 -2.88 4.53
C LEU A 101 3.58 -2.57 5.68
N ASP A 102 4.08 -2.55 6.91
CA ASP A 102 3.33 -2.08 8.07
C ASP A 102 3.43 -0.55 8.15
N PRO A 103 2.34 0.20 7.95
CA PRO A 103 2.40 1.65 8.01
C PRO A 103 2.77 2.19 9.40
N TRP A 104 2.49 1.43 10.48
CA TRP A 104 2.80 1.83 11.85
C TRP A 104 4.26 1.64 12.23
N GLU A 105 5.02 0.91 11.41
CA GLU A 105 6.47 0.72 11.55
C GLU A 105 7.27 1.59 10.56
N ILE A 106 6.61 2.50 9.84
CA ILE A 106 7.31 3.51 9.03
C ILE A 106 7.95 4.53 9.97
N LYS A 107 9.27 4.59 9.99
CA LYS A 107 10.04 5.51 10.85
C LYS A 107 10.48 6.76 10.11
N LYS A 108 10.66 6.67 8.80
CA LYS A 108 11.10 7.76 7.94
C LYS A 108 10.40 7.72 6.60
N VAL A 109 9.76 8.81 6.24
CA VAL A 109 9.29 9.13 4.90
C VAL A 109 9.31 10.64 4.73
N ASP A 110 9.77 11.14 3.60
CA ASP A 110 9.86 12.58 3.34
C ASP A 110 8.62 13.09 2.62
N ALA A 111 8.00 12.24 1.78
CA ALA A 111 6.76 12.59 1.11
C ALA A 111 5.84 11.38 0.89
N ILE A 112 4.55 11.63 1.00
CA ILE A 112 3.49 10.73 0.55
C ILE A 112 2.79 11.40 -0.63
N LEU A 113 2.73 10.69 -1.75
CA LEU A 113 2.08 11.16 -2.98
C LEU A 113 0.82 10.34 -3.26
N ALA A 114 -0.26 11.03 -3.60
CA ALA A 114 -1.42 10.44 -4.26
C ALA A 114 -1.49 10.94 -5.70
N THR A 115 -1.50 10.03 -6.67
CA THR A 115 -1.59 10.41 -8.09
C THR A 115 -2.96 10.97 -8.45
N HIS A 116 -4.01 10.49 -7.76
CA HIS A 116 -5.39 10.96 -7.93
C HIS A 116 -6.26 10.60 -6.72
N ASP A 117 -7.50 11.10 -6.71
CA ASP A 117 -8.43 11.06 -5.58
C ASP A 117 -9.25 9.76 -5.42
N HIS A 118 -8.84 8.66 -6.04
CA HIS A 118 -9.51 7.38 -5.81
C HIS A 118 -9.11 6.76 -4.46
N GLY A 119 -10.05 6.09 -3.82
CA GLY A 119 -9.88 5.52 -2.49
C GLY A 119 -8.90 4.34 -2.38
N ASP A 120 -8.34 3.87 -3.50
CA ASP A 120 -7.28 2.87 -3.58
C ASP A 120 -5.88 3.48 -3.83
N HIS A 121 -5.78 4.81 -3.80
CA HIS A 121 -4.54 5.58 -3.89
C HIS A 121 -4.29 6.44 -2.65
N ILE A 122 -5.30 6.54 -1.78
CA ILE A 122 -5.25 7.31 -0.53
C ILE A 122 -5.63 6.40 0.63
N ASP A 123 -4.80 6.37 1.67
CA ASP A 123 -5.05 5.56 2.84
C ASP A 123 -4.91 6.39 4.12
N GLU A 124 -6.03 6.60 4.80
CA GLU A 124 -6.06 7.35 6.06
C GLU A 124 -5.27 6.67 7.18
N TYR A 125 -5.08 5.34 7.14
CA TYR A 125 -4.27 4.64 8.13
C TYR A 125 -2.78 4.89 7.91
N VAL A 126 -2.35 4.93 6.64
CA VAL A 126 -0.97 5.31 6.28
C VAL A 126 -0.70 6.75 6.71
N ALA A 127 -1.59 7.67 6.37
CA ALA A 127 -1.46 9.07 6.78
C ALA A 127 -1.40 9.22 8.30
N ALA A 128 -2.29 8.56 9.03
CA ALA A 128 -2.31 8.61 10.50
C ALA A 128 -1.05 8.01 11.13
N ALA A 129 -0.54 6.92 10.60
CA ALA A 129 0.67 6.27 11.07
C ALA A 129 1.90 7.17 10.87
N VAL A 130 2.03 7.73 9.67
CA VAL A 130 3.14 8.63 9.33
C VAL A 130 3.12 9.90 10.17
N LEU A 131 1.95 10.53 10.37
CA LEU A 131 1.82 11.70 11.23
C LEU A 131 2.17 11.44 12.70
N LYS A 132 2.11 10.17 13.15
CA LYS A 132 2.48 9.79 14.52
C LYS A 132 3.95 9.44 14.68
N ASN A 133 4.52 8.81 13.68
CA ASN A 133 5.81 8.14 13.80
C ASN A 133 6.95 8.90 13.12
N CYS A 134 6.63 9.73 12.13
CA CYS A 134 7.61 10.47 11.37
C CYS A 134 7.68 11.95 11.79
N ASP A 135 8.69 12.64 11.29
CA ASP A 135 8.88 14.08 11.49
C ASP A 135 7.69 14.88 10.93
N GLU A 136 7.36 16.01 11.56
CA GLU A 136 6.33 16.94 11.09
C GLU A 136 6.65 17.58 9.72
N SER A 137 7.86 17.40 9.21
CA SER A 137 8.30 17.89 7.89
C SER A 137 7.76 17.10 6.71
N VAL A 138 7.17 15.91 6.94
CA VAL A 138 6.61 15.05 5.90
C VAL A 138 5.62 15.81 5.03
N LYS A 139 5.79 15.71 3.72
CA LYS A 139 4.91 16.35 2.73
C LYS A 139 3.83 15.37 2.27
N PHE A 140 2.59 15.82 2.32
CA PHE A 140 1.46 15.14 1.66
C PHE A 140 1.19 15.89 0.36
N ILE A 141 1.30 15.19 -0.76
CA ILE A 141 1.22 15.77 -2.11
C ILE A 141 0.17 15.01 -2.90
N GLY A 142 -0.79 15.71 -3.46
CA GLY A 142 -1.85 15.12 -4.26
C GLY A 142 -2.72 16.19 -4.91
N PRO A 143 -3.73 15.79 -5.69
CA PRO A 143 -4.77 16.68 -6.17
C PRO A 143 -5.51 17.36 -5.00
N GLU A 144 -6.13 18.52 -5.29
CA GLU A 144 -6.89 19.28 -4.29
C GLU A 144 -8.03 18.47 -3.63
N ALA A 145 -8.51 17.43 -4.30
CA ALA A 145 -9.57 16.56 -3.81
C ALA A 145 -9.10 15.47 -2.81
N CYS A 146 -7.78 15.36 -2.56
CA CYS A 146 -7.20 14.33 -1.67
C CYS A 146 -7.17 14.76 -0.18
#